data_22a2710264242881494be63fa3414da6
#
_entry.id   22a2710264242881494be63fa3414da6
#
_cell.length_a   1.000
_cell.length_b   1.000
_cell.length_c   1.000
_cell.angle_alpha   90.00
_cell.angle_beta   90.00
_cell.angle_gamma   90.00
#
_symmetry.space_group_name_H-M   'P 1'
#
loop_
_entity.id
_entity.type
_entity.pdbx_description
1 polymer ?
#
loop_
_entity_poly.entity_id
_entity_poly.type
_entity_poly.pdbx_seq_one_letter_code
_entity_poly.pdbx_strand_id
1 'polypeptide(L)'
;MYKERIEAVINRLEALECDALMVLSSDAHLNEYLPLHNRRLQAISGFTGSAGTVVLMRQGHSHLFVDSRYHIQAEEECGSLFEVHKLGMEGVFEAHKWIGRQDLKPLKIAVDPFTITPKQWNRYQSGWEKTGHRWEVLEGNAVDQVWETRPEKLNYAPFALGEEL
;
A
#
# COMPACT_ATOMS: atom_id res chain seq x y z
N MET A 1 -9.54 12.47 -10.24
CA MET A 1 -9.83 11.69 -9.00
C MET A 1 -8.59 10.99 -8.44
N TYR A 2 -7.95 9.99 -9.11
CA TYR A 2 -6.76 9.32 -8.54
C TYR A 2 -5.54 10.25 -8.45
N LYS A 3 -5.23 11.01 -9.49
CA LYS A 3 -4.12 11.99 -9.48
C LYS A 3 -4.21 12.96 -8.32
N GLU A 4 -5.37 13.53 -8.09
CA GLU A 4 -5.63 14.48 -7.00
C GLU A 4 -5.39 13.85 -5.62
N ARG A 5 -5.81 12.58 -5.43
CA ARG A 5 -5.51 11.85 -4.19
C ARG A 5 -4.02 11.55 -4.02
N ILE A 6 -3.36 11.15 -5.09
CA ILE A 6 -1.91 10.92 -5.08
C ILE A 6 -1.19 12.21 -4.70
N GLU A 7 -1.54 13.35 -5.31
CA GLU A 7 -0.97 14.67 -5.00
C GLU A 7 -1.25 15.07 -3.54
N ALA A 8 -2.47 14.85 -3.04
CA ALA A 8 -2.81 15.15 -1.66
C ALA A 8 -2.01 14.29 -0.66
N VAL A 9 -1.77 13.00 -0.96
CA VAL A 9 -0.89 12.13 -0.15
C VAL A 9 0.55 12.60 -0.23
N ILE A 10 1.06 12.95 -1.41
CA ILE A 10 2.43 13.45 -1.59
C ILE A 10 2.66 14.73 -0.76
N ASN A 11 1.73 15.68 -0.81
CA ASN A 11 1.79 16.91 0.01
C ASN A 11 1.83 16.59 1.51
N ARG A 12 1.11 15.54 1.92
CA ARG A 12 1.14 15.08 3.30
C ARG A 12 2.46 14.42 3.67
N LEU A 13 3.07 13.64 2.79
CA LEU A 13 4.40 13.08 2.99
C LEU A 13 5.45 14.17 3.16
N GLU A 14 5.33 15.27 2.44
CA GLU A 14 6.21 16.43 2.58
C GLU A 14 6.09 17.04 3.98
N ALA A 15 4.87 17.27 4.47
CA ALA A 15 4.62 17.79 5.81
C ALA A 15 5.12 16.86 6.94
N LEU A 16 5.18 15.54 6.68
CA LEU A 16 5.70 14.53 7.60
C LEU A 16 7.21 14.26 7.42
N GLU A 17 7.83 14.96 6.50
CA GLU A 17 9.25 14.75 6.11
C GLU A 17 9.53 13.29 5.72
N CYS A 18 8.53 12.61 5.12
CA CYS A 18 8.66 11.26 4.61
C CYS A 18 9.02 11.27 3.12
N ASP A 19 9.79 10.28 2.67
CA ASP A 19 10.22 10.15 1.28
C ASP A 19 9.28 9.27 0.46
N ALA A 20 8.57 8.34 1.11
CA ALA A 20 7.61 7.44 0.49
C ALA A 20 6.49 7.02 1.44
N LEU A 21 5.39 6.53 0.88
CA LEU A 21 4.32 5.81 1.59
C LEU A 21 4.17 4.42 1.00
N MET A 22 4.20 3.40 1.85
CA MET A 22 3.84 2.03 1.45
C MET A 22 2.38 1.76 1.78
N VAL A 23 1.59 1.38 0.77
CA VAL A 23 0.19 0.99 0.89
C VAL A 23 0.04 -0.47 0.48
N LEU A 24 -0.43 -1.31 1.40
CA LEU A 24 -0.62 -2.75 1.19
C LEU A 24 -2.10 -3.07 0.93
N SER A 25 -2.38 -4.13 0.16
CA SER A 25 -3.70 -4.77 0.12
C SER A 25 -3.92 -5.54 1.42
N SER A 26 -4.16 -4.80 2.51
CA SER A 26 -4.30 -5.37 3.84
C SER A 26 -5.13 -4.45 4.75
N ASP A 27 -5.69 -5.01 5.81
CA ASP A 27 -6.32 -4.29 6.91
C ASP A 27 -5.86 -4.82 8.27
N ALA A 28 -6.40 -4.28 9.35
CA ALA A 28 -6.03 -4.65 10.72
C ALA A 28 -6.32 -6.12 11.09
N HIS A 29 -7.10 -6.81 10.28
CA HIS A 29 -7.46 -8.23 10.48
C HIS A 29 -6.77 -9.15 9.47
N LEU A 30 -5.96 -8.59 8.57
CA LEU A 30 -5.27 -9.32 7.48
C LEU A 30 -6.23 -10.10 6.58
N ASN A 31 -7.41 -9.53 6.33
CA ASN A 31 -8.40 -10.14 5.47
C ASN A 31 -7.88 -10.28 4.03
N GLU A 32 -8.15 -11.43 3.41
CA GLU A 32 -7.87 -11.63 1.98
C GLU A 32 -8.80 -10.77 1.11
N TYR A 33 -10.07 -10.70 1.51
CA TYR A 33 -11.09 -9.89 0.83
C TYR A 33 -11.43 -8.68 1.69
N LEU A 34 -10.89 -7.54 1.31
CA LEU A 34 -11.06 -6.30 2.07
C LEU A 34 -12.48 -5.74 1.93
N PRO A 35 -13.11 -5.33 3.05
CA PRO A 35 -14.30 -4.51 3.01
C PRO A 35 -14.05 -3.22 2.21
N LEU A 36 -15.09 -2.67 1.57
CA LEU A 36 -14.95 -1.50 0.70
C LEU A 36 -14.20 -0.34 1.34
N HIS A 37 -14.49 -0.04 2.62
CA HIS A 37 -13.85 1.05 3.36
C HIS A 37 -12.37 0.82 3.67
N ASN A 38 -11.83 -0.40 3.46
CA ASN A 38 -10.43 -0.76 3.66
C ASN A 38 -9.66 -0.96 2.35
N ARG A 39 -10.30 -0.79 1.19
CA ARG A 39 -9.65 -0.92 -0.12
C ARG A 39 -8.79 0.30 -0.47
N ARG A 40 -7.85 0.62 0.40
CA ARG A 40 -6.99 1.80 0.30
C ARG A 40 -6.09 1.77 -0.92
N LEU A 41 -5.57 0.60 -1.29
CA LEU A 41 -4.76 0.43 -2.49
C LEU A 41 -5.58 0.79 -3.73
N GLN A 42 -6.81 0.28 -3.85
CA GLN A 42 -7.72 0.64 -4.94
C GLN A 42 -8.06 2.14 -4.92
N ALA A 43 -8.30 2.71 -3.74
CA ALA A 43 -8.65 4.12 -3.59
C ALA A 43 -7.55 5.06 -4.09
N ILE A 44 -6.28 4.70 -3.93
CA ILE A 44 -5.15 5.54 -4.33
C ILE A 44 -4.66 5.27 -5.75
N SER A 45 -4.76 4.02 -6.24
CA SER A 45 -4.19 3.63 -7.53
C SER A 45 -5.24 3.40 -8.62
N GLY A 46 -6.47 3.06 -8.27
CA GLY A 46 -7.47 2.54 -9.20
C GLY A 46 -7.38 1.03 -9.42
N PHE A 47 -6.34 0.37 -8.94
CA PHE A 47 -6.15 -1.06 -9.09
C PHE A 47 -7.23 -1.86 -8.37
N THR A 48 -7.96 -2.70 -9.10
CA THR A 48 -9.10 -3.47 -8.58
C THR A 48 -8.77 -4.90 -8.16
N GLY A 49 -7.53 -5.36 -8.41
CA GLY A 49 -7.05 -6.67 -7.97
C GLY A 49 -6.96 -6.81 -6.44
N SER A 50 -7.05 -8.03 -5.93
CA SER A 50 -7.09 -8.29 -4.48
C SER A 50 -5.72 -8.28 -3.80
N ALA A 51 -4.63 -8.35 -4.56
CA ALA A 51 -3.27 -8.41 -4.01
C ALA A 51 -2.33 -7.45 -4.73
N GLY A 52 -1.68 -6.59 -3.98
CA GLY A 52 -0.70 -5.63 -4.50
C GLY A 52 -0.06 -4.80 -3.39
N THR A 53 0.98 -4.08 -3.76
CA THR A 53 1.64 -3.09 -2.91
C THR A 53 1.92 -1.85 -3.73
N VAL A 54 1.48 -0.70 -3.26
CA VAL A 54 1.85 0.60 -3.82
C VAL A 54 2.97 1.20 -2.99
N VAL A 55 3.96 1.76 -3.65
CA VAL A 55 4.96 2.64 -3.06
C VAL A 55 4.80 4.02 -3.72
N LEU A 56 4.15 4.93 -3.01
CA LEU A 56 4.06 6.32 -3.43
C LEU A 56 5.35 7.03 -3.06
N MET A 57 6.05 7.55 -4.05
CA MET A 57 7.28 8.32 -3.86
C MET A 57 6.94 9.81 -3.78
N ARG A 58 7.52 10.53 -2.81
CA ARG A 58 7.40 11.99 -2.73
C ARG A 58 8.03 12.68 -3.95
N GLN A 59 9.09 12.08 -4.49
CA GLN A 59 9.78 12.56 -5.68
C GLN A 59 9.98 11.40 -6.67
N GLY A 60 9.78 11.66 -7.95
CA GLY A 60 9.91 10.65 -9.01
C GLY A 60 8.63 9.89 -9.27
N HIS A 61 8.76 8.70 -9.86
CA HIS A 61 7.64 7.83 -10.19
C HIS A 61 7.19 7.04 -8.97
N SER A 62 5.89 6.81 -8.86
CA SER A 62 5.31 5.88 -7.89
C SER A 62 5.18 4.49 -8.51
N HIS A 63 5.19 3.46 -7.68
CA HIS A 63 5.34 2.07 -8.10
C HIS A 63 4.18 1.20 -7.59
N LEU A 64 3.71 0.28 -8.44
CA LEU A 64 2.72 -0.74 -8.11
C LEU A 64 3.30 -2.13 -8.33
N PHE A 65 3.32 -2.95 -7.30
CA PHE A 65 3.84 -4.33 -7.31
C PHE A 65 2.67 -5.30 -7.26
N VAL A 66 2.56 -6.18 -8.27
CA VAL A 66 1.47 -7.15 -8.39
C VAL A 66 1.99 -8.54 -8.76
N ASP A 67 1.31 -9.59 -8.31
CA ASP A 67 1.62 -10.96 -8.71
C ASP A 67 1.12 -11.30 -10.12
N SER A 68 1.47 -12.49 -10.60
CA SER A 68 1.22 -12.92 -11.98
C SER A 68 -0.24 -12.93 -12.41
N ARG A 69 -1.17 -13.01 -11.49
CA ARG A 69 -2.63 -12.97 -11.77
C ARG A 69 -3.08 -11.61 -12.32
N TYR A 70 -2.31 -10.56 -12.02
CA TYR A 70 -2.71 -9.17 -12.23
C TYR A 70 -1.80 -8.39 -13.18
N HIS A 71 -0.84 -9.02 -13.86
CA HIS A 71 0.13 -8.32 -14.70
C HIS A 71 -0.51 -7.47 -15.80
N ILE A 72 -1.52 -8.01 -16.51
CA ILE A 72 -2.23 -7.30 -17.58
C ILE A 72 -3.15 -6.25 -16.98
N GLN A 73 -3.96 -6.63 -16.01
CA GLN A 73 -4.91 -5.75 -15.36
C GLN A 73 -4.26 -4.51 -14.74
N ALA A 74 -3.13 -4.68 -14.06
CA ALA A 74 -2.42 -3.56 -13.44
C ALA A 74 -1.87 -2.56 -14.48
N GLU A 75 -1.40 -3.04 -15.62
CA GLU A 75 -0.97 -2.17 -16.72
C GLU A 75 -2.13 -1.38 -17.31
N GLU A 76 -3.27 -2.05 -17.55
CA GLU A 76 -4.46 -1.41 -18.13
C GLU A 76 -5.07 -0.38 -17.15
N GLU A 77 -5.18 -0.73 -15.87
CA GLU A 77 -5.81 0.13 -14.86
C GLU A 77 -4.88 1.25 -14.36
N CYS A 78 -3.57 0.99 -14.24
CA CYS A 78 -2.65 1.84 -13.47
C CYS A 78 -1.39 2.28 -14.24
N GLY A 79 -1.05 1.69 -15.40
CA GLY A 79 0.20 1.94 -16.10
C GLY A 79 0.43 3.41 -16.53
N SER A 80 -0.62 4.23 -16.55
CA SER A 80 -0.50 5.68 -16.79
C SER A 80 -0.12 6.50 -15.56
N LEU A 81 -0.21 5.92 -14.35
CA LEU A 81 0.02 6.59 -13.06
C LEU A 81 1.17 5.98 -12.28
N PHE A 82 1.46 4.69 -12.50
CA PHE A 82 2.44 3.91 -11.75
C PHE A 82 3.36 3.14 -12.67
N GLU A 83 4.61 2.99 -12.26
CA GLU A 83 5.48 1.96 -12.81
C GLU A 83 5.04 0.60 -12.24
N VAL A 84 4.58 -0.31 -13.14
CA VAL A 84 4.05 -1.61 -12.73
C VAL A 84 5.15 -2.64 -12.67
N HIS A 85 5.37 -3.21 -11.47
CA HIS A 85 6.32 -4.28 -11.22
C HIS A 85 5.62 -5.64 -11.20
N LYS A 86 5.91 -6.47 -12.21
CA LYS A 86 5.31 -7.77 -12.45
C LYS A 86 6.07 -8.86 -11.68
N LEU A 87 5.68 -9.11 -10.43
CA LEU A 87 6.34 -10.09 -9.56
C LEU A 87 6.34 -11.49 -10.19
N GLY A 88 7.47 -12.18 -10.07
CA GLY A 88 7.70 -13.48 -10.70
C GLY A 88 8.41 -13.40 -12.05
N MET A 89 8.53 -12.22 -12.66
CA MET A 89 9.39 -12.01 -13.82
C MET A 89 10.86 -11.87 -13.39
N GLU A 90 11.77 -12.26 -14.28
CA GLU A 90 13.22 -12.15 -14.03
C GLU A 90 13.62 -10.70 -13.73
N GLY A 91 14.40 -10.49 -12.67
CA GLY A 91 14.87 -9.17 -12.26
C GLY A 91 13.86 -8.32 -11.50
N VAL A 92 12.61 -8.77 -11.34
CA VAL A 92 11.56 -8.04 -10.60
C VAL A 92 11.48 -8.51 -9.15
N PHE A 93 11.51 -7.56 -8.23
CA PHE A 93 11.55 -7.82 -6.78
C PHE A 93 10.28 -7.30 -6.09
N GLU A 94 9.93 -7.92 -4.96
CA GLU A 94 8.91 -7.40 -4.04
C GLU A 94 9.27 -5.98 -3.57
N ALA A 95 8.28 -5.15 -3.28
CA ALA A 95 8.45 -3.74 -2.94
C ALA A 95 9.56 -3.46 -1.93
N HIS A 96 9.62 -4.21 -0.83
CA HIS A 96 10.64 -4.02 0.20
C HIS A 96 12.06 -4.36 -0.29
N LYS A 97 12.20 -5.38 -1.14
CA LYS A 97 13.50 -5.73 -1.74
C LYS A 97 13.89 -4.73 -2.80
N TRP A 98 12.91 -4.24 -3.57
CA TRP A 98 13.14 -3.18 -4.55
C TRP A 98 13.66 -1.92 -3.87
N ILE A 99 13.02 -1.45 -2.79
CA ILE A 99 13.49 -0.32 -1.98
C ILE A 99 14.91 -0.57 -1.48
N GLY A 100 15.19 -1.71 -0.88
CA GLY A 100 16.50 -2.04 -0.32
C GLY A 100 17.64 -2.17 -1.34
N ARG A 101 17.32 -2.21 -2.64
CA ARG A 101 18.30 -2.28 -3.74
C ARG A 101 18.52 -0.95 -4.45
N GLN A 102 17.71 0.06 -4.14
CA GLN A 102 17.92 1.38 -4.71
C GLN A 102 19.19 1.98 -4.14
N ASP A 103 20.05 2.47 -5.02
CA ASP A 103 21.23 3.26 -4.65
C ASP A 103 20.81 4.71 -4.32
N LEU A 104 19.89 4.80 -3.37
CA LEU A 104 19.31 6.05 -2.90
C LEU A 104 19.89 6.41 -1.53
N LYS A 105 19.89 7.70 -1.23
CA LYS A 105 20.08 8.13 0.16
C LYS A 105 19.05 7.43 1.06
N PRO A 106 19.32 7.24 2.36
CA PRO A 106 18.39 6.64 3.29
C PRO A 106 17.00 7.25 3.19
N LEU A 107 15.98 6.41 2.95
CA LEU A 107 14.57 6.81 2.83
C LEU A 107 13.83 6.63 4.15
N LYS A 108 12.95 7.57 4.45
CA LYS A 108 11.96 7.50 5.51
C LYS A 108 10.63 7.09 4.89
N ILE A 109 10.18 5.85 5.13
CA ILE A 109 9.04 5.24 4.49
C ILE A 109 7.86 5.20 5.45
N ALA A 110 6.84 5.99 5.17
CA ALA A 110 5.60 6.02 5.93
C ALA A 110 4.80 4.72 5.74
N VAL A 111 4.18 4.23 6.81
CA VAL A 111 3.31 3.06 6.80
C VAL A 111 2.24 3.15 7.89
N ASP A 112 1.05 2.61 7.61
CA ASP A 112 0.03 2.34 8.61
C ASP A 112 0.38 1.01 9.30
N PRO A 113 0.73 1.02 10.62
CA PRO A 113 1.18 -0.17 11.33
C PRO A 113 0.10 -1.25 11.44
N PHE A 114 -1.17 -0.91 11.30
CA PHE A 114 -2.27 -1.88 11.31
C PHE A 114 -2.44 -2.66 10.01
N THR A 115 -1.67 -2.33 8.97
CA THR A 115 -1.73 -3.03 7.67
C THR A 115 -0.55 -3.95 7.42
N ILE A 116 0.37 -4.08 8.37
CA ILE A 116 1.59 -4.87 8.26
C ILE A 116 1.79 -5.75 9.51
N THR A 117 2.14 -7.01 9.31
CA THR A 117 2.42 -7.90 10.45
C THR A 117 3.79 -7.61 11.08
N PRO A 118 3.99 -7.90 12.38
CA PRO A 118 5.31 -7.79 13.02
C PRO A 118 6.40 -8.58 12.28
N LYS A 119 6.06 -9.74 11.71
CA LYS A 119 6.98 -10.57 10.93
C LYS A 119 7.41 -9.86 9.62
N GLN A 120 6.46 -9.26 8.91
CA GLN A 120 6.75 -8.48 7.70
C GLN A 120 7.57 -7.23 8.04
N TRP A 121 7.17 -6.52 9.10
CA TRP A 121 7.89 -5.36 9.61
C TRP A 121 9.36 -5.66 9.83
N ASN A 122 9.65 -6.68 10.65
CA ASN A 122 11.02 -7.07 10.97
C ASN A 122 11.81 -7.52 9.73
N ARG A 123 11.17 -8.28 8.82
CA ARG A 123 11.80 -8.73 7.58
C ARG A 123 12.20 -7.55 6.69
N TYR A 124 11.35 -6.54 6.57
CA TYR A 124 11.61 -5.37 5.73
C TYR A 124 12.71 -4.51 6.37
N GLN A 125 12.59 -4.25 7.67
CA GLN A 125 13.58 -3.48 8.42
C GLN A 125 14.97 -4.10 8.33
N SER A 126 15.11 -5.41 8.56
CA SER A 126 16.38 -6.12 8.43
C SER A 126 16.95 -6.08 7.00
N GLY A 127 16.07 -6.09 5.98
CA GLY A 127 16.47 -5.93 4.58
C GLY A 127 17.07 -4.55 4.26
N TRP A 128 16.76 -3.54 5.08
CA TRP A 128 17.16 -2.15 4.87
C TRP A 128 18.32 -1.69 5.77
N GLU A 129 18.82 -2.52 6.67
CA GLU A 129 19.90 -2.16 7.61
C GLU A 129 21.12 -1.57 6.91
N LYS A 130 21.52 -2.13 5.76
CA LYS A 130 22.70 -1.69 5.02
C LYS A 130 22.50 -0.37 4.26
N THR A 131 21.26 -0.05 3.90
CA THR A 131 20.92 1.15 3.14
C THR A 131 20.47 2.29 4.03
N GLY A 132 20.20 2.00 5.31
CA GLY A 132 19.73 2.98 6.28
C GLY A 132 18.28 3.44 6.09
N HIS A 133 17.51 2.78 5.18
CA HIS A 133 16.07 3.05 5.07
C HIS A 133 15.37 2.68 6.38
N ARG A 134 14.32 3.42 6.73
CA ARG A 134 13.57 3.18 7.96
C ARG A 134 12.09 3.43 7.80
N TRP A 135 11.33 2.79 8.66
CA TRP A 135 9.91 3.07 8.82
C TRP A 135 9.66 4.41 9.52
N GLU A 136 8.56 5.04 9.11
CA GLU A 136 7.85 6.07 9.86
C GLU A 136 6.43 5.61 10.12
N VAL A 137 6.09 5.45 11.38
CA VAL A 137 4.74 5.03 11.80
C VAL A 137 3.81 6.23 11.75
N LEU A 138 2.71 6.08 11.02
CA LEU A 138 1.70 7.12 10.94
C LEU A 138 0.64 6.96 12.03
N GLU A 139 0.20 8.08 12.58
CA GLU A 139 -1.04 8.15 13.35
C GLU A 139 -2.23 8.14 12.37
N GLY A 140 -2.82 6.96 12.17
CA GLY A 140 -3.86 6.72 11.18
C GLY A 140 -3.33 6.49 9.76
N ASN A 141 -4.24 6.25 8.85
CA ASN A 141 -3.89 5.93 7.46
C ASN A 141 -3.90 7.17 6.58
N ALA A 142 -2.79 7.44 5.89
CA ALA A 142 -2.65 8.61 5.05
C ALA A 142 -3.65 8.65 3.87
N VAL A 143 -4.03 7.47 3.34
CA VAL A 143 -5.04 7.38 2.29
C VAL A 143 -6.42 7.72 2.81
N ASP A 144 -6.78 7.24 4.01
CA ASP A 144 -8.08 7.52 4.64
C ASP A 144 -8.36 9.02 4.79
N GLN A 145 -7.32 9.80 5.02
CA GLN A 145 -7.42 11.24 5.25
C GLN A 145 -7.66 12.07 3.99
N VAL A 146 -7.39 11.51 2.82
CA VAL A 146 -7.60 12.15 1.51
C VAL A 146 -8.71 11.46 0.69
N TRP A 147 -9.31 10.42 1.23
CA TRP A 147 -10.36 9.66 0.55
C TRP A 147 -11.75 10.16 0.95
N GLU A 148 -12.16 11.32 0.43
CA GLU A 148 -13.44 11.98 0.74
C GLU A 148 -14.67 11.07 0.52
N THR A 149 -14.63 10.22 -0.51
CA THR A 149 -15.71 9.28 -0.86
C THR A 149 -15.53 7.90 -0.23
N ARG A 150 -14.77 7.81 0.87
CA ARG A 150 -14.55 6.53 1.55
C ARG A 150 -15.88 5.95 2.02
N PRO A 151 -16.19 4.69 1.66
CA PRO A 151 -17.39 4.02 2.13
C PRO A 151 -17.44 3.95 3.66
N GLU A 152 -18.63 4.05 4.23
CA GLU A 152 -18.82 3.88 5.67
C GLU A 152 -18.50 2.45 6.09
N LYS A 153 -17.97 2.32 7.32
CA LYS A 153 -17.81 1.02 7.95
C LYS A 153 -19.16 0.48 8.36
N LEU A 154 -19.55 -0.64 7.75
CA LEU A 154 -20.80 -1.31 8.13
C LEU A 154 -20.62 -1.98 9.49
N ASN A 155 -21.48 -1.63 10.44
CA ASN A 155 -21.55 -2.24 11.75
C ASN A 155 -22.78 -3.13 11.82
N TYR A 156 -22.58 -4.44 11.77
CA TYR A 156 -23.64 -5.41 12.00
C TYR A 156 -23.60 -5.86 13.46
N ALA A 157 -24.74 -5.86 14.12
CA ALA A 157 -24.86 -6.50 15.42
C ALA A 157 -24.63 -8.02 15.28
N PRO A 158 -23.93 -8.66 16.18
CA PRO A 158 -23.87 -10.13 16.22
C PRO A 158 -25.29 -10.71 16.32
N PHE A 159 -25.56 -11.76 15.58
CA PHE A 159 -26.82 -12.50 15.69
C PHE A 159 -26.51 -13.97 15.94
N ALA A 160 -27.33 -14.62 16.77
CA ALA A 160 -27.26 -16.05 16.99
C ALA A 160 -28.07 -16.77 15.91
N LEU A 161 -27.50 -17.82 15.32
CA LEU A 161 -28.25 -18.74 14.51
C LEU A 161 -29.22 -19.52 15.44
N GLY A 162 -30.50 -19.62 15.04
CA GLY A 162 -31.45 -20.45 15.75
C GLY A 162 -31.04 -21.92 15.72
N GLU A 163 -31.52 -22.71 16.68
CA GLU A 163 -31.21 -24.15 16.78
C GLU A 163 -31.82 -24.99 15.63
N GLU A 164 -32.61 -24.39 14.75
CA GLU A 164 -33.25 -25.03 13.59
C GLU A 164 -32.40 -24.83 12.34
N LEU A 165 -31.38 -25.67 12.17
CA LEU A 165 -30.66 -25.95 10.93
C LEU A 165 -30.55 -27.46 10.74
#